data_7a596951fc700d4708a48fa37bcd78ad
#
_entry.id   7a596951fc700d4708a48fa37bcd78ad
#
_cell.length_a   1.000
_cell.length_b   1.000
_cell.length_c   1.000
_cell.angle_alpha   90.00
_cell.angle_beta   90.00
_cell.angle_gamma   90.00
#
_symmetry.space_group_name_H-M   'P 1'
#
loop_
_entity.id
_entity.type
_entity.pdbx_description
1 polymer ?
#
loop_
_entity_poly.entity_id
_entity_poly.type
_entity_poly.pdbx_seq_one_letter_code
_entity_poly.pdbx_strand_id
1 'polypeptide(L)'
;MKKTIILSFTILLIGLISACSRYSYYSVGGSQAALSRYRTFAWLPPLKQTRNTAYNNEIAQQSIQEAGTANLEDRGLRLKGRNPDLLVRYEVMVDNKERVYDQPVYNYVGGGYYPRFGGYRGGRGYFYSYSAPFPVYVGNDVERVPYKEGTLVIDLIDRKTRKVIWRGYGIGEVDNPAQAVKDLPKVVEGIIKKLPLNAMKNSR
;
A
#
# COMPACT_ATOMS: atom_id res chain seq x y z
N MET A 1 22.04 -25.74 -27.76
CA MET A 1 20.93 -26.12 -26.89
C MET A 1 21.11 -25.66 -25.42
N LYS A 2 22.27 -25.91 -24.73
CA LYS A 2 22.43 -25.44 -23.33
C LYS A 2 22.37 -23.91 -23.16
N LYS A 3 22.96 -23.14 -24.10
CA LYS A 3 22.94 -21.64 -24.03
C LYS A 3 21.53 -21.05 -24.21
N THR A 4 20.69 -21.66 -25.05
CA THR A 4 19.30 -21.22 -25.27
C THR A 4 18.42 -21.52 -24.05
N ILE A 5 18.66 -22.63 -23.34
CA ILE A 5 17.93 -22.99 -22.13
C ILE A 5 18.30 -22.01 -20.98
N ILE A 6 19.57 -21.67 -20.84
CA ILE A 6 20.02 -20.70 -19.83
C ILE A 6 19.44 -19.32 -20.09
N LEU A 7 19.42 -18.87 -21.35
CA LEU A 7 18.82 -17.58 -21.74
C LEU A 7 17.32 -17.53 -21.46
N SER A 8 16.60 -18.61 -21.76
CA SER A 8 15.16 -18.73 -21.47
C SER A 8 14.87 -18.73 -19.97
N PHE A 9 15.68 -19.39 -19.16
CA PHE A 9 15.54 -19.43 -17.71
C PHE A 9 15.84 -18.06 -17.06
N THR A 10 16.83 -17.32 -17.59
CA THR A 10 17.16 -15.96 -17.12
C THR A 10 16.03 -14.96 -17.41
N ILE A 11 15.38 -15.06 -18.59
CA ILE A 11 14.24 -14.21 -18.95
C ILE A 11 13.03 -14.52 -18.06
N LEU A 12 12.79 -15.79 -17.73
CA LEU A 12 11.71 -16.21 -16.85
C LEU A 12 11.92 -15.70 -15.41
N LEU A 13 13.18 -15.68 -14.92
CA LEU A 13 13.50 -15.22 -13.57
C LEU A 13 13.34 -13.69 -13.41
N ILE A 14 13.57 -12.91 -14.46
CA ILE A 14 13.37 -11.45 -14.48
C ILE A 14 11.88 -11.08 -14.42
N GLY A 15 11.00 -11.93 -14.95
CA GLY A 15 9.54 -11.74 -14.93
C GLY A 15 8.90 -11.88 -13.54
N LEU A 16 9.58 -12.47 -12.56
CA LEU A 16 9.05 -12.74 -11.21
C LEU A 16 9.26 -11.60 -10.21
N ILE A 17 9.91 -10.50 -10.58
CA ILE A 17 10.02 -9.32 -9.73
C ILE A 17 8.71 -8.54 -9.82
N SER A 18 7.61 -9.13 -9.38
CA SER A 18 6.37 -8.43 -9.08
C SER A 18 6.63 -7.55 -7.86
N ALA A 19 6.92 -6.26 -8.11
CA ALA A 19 7.13 -5.29 -7.06
C ALA A 19 5.86 -5.24 -6.18
N CYS A 20 5.96 -5.76 -4.97
CA CYS A 20 4.93 -5.64 -3.96
C CYS A 20 4.66 -4.14 -3.76
N SER A 21 3.51 -3.65 -4.20
CA SER A 21 3.18 -2.24 -4.04
C SER A 21 2.87 -1.98 -2.57
N ARG A 22 3.61 -1.05 -1.96
CA ARG A 22 3.35 -0.55 -0.59
C ARG A 22 1.99 0.16 -0.49
N TYR A 23 1.41 0.55 -1.64
CA TYR A 23 0.19 1.35 -1.70
C TYR A 23 -0.97 0.55 -2.29
N SER A 24 -2.14 0.73 -1.71
CA SER A 24 -3.41 0.19 -2.19
C SER A 24 -4.23 1.30 -2.86
N TYR A 25 -4.85 1.01 -4.01
CA TYR A 25 -5.54 2.01 -4.84
C TYR A 25 -7.01 1.66 -5.02
N TYR A 26 -7.87 2.65 -4.80
CA TYR A 26 -9.32 2.53 -4.88
C TYR A 26 -9.93 3.69 -5.64
N SER A 27 -11.14 3.51 -6.17
CA SER A 27 -11.91 4.60 -6.76
C SER A 27 -13.40 4.40 -6.56
N VAL A 28 -14.13 5.51 -6.53
CA VAL A 28 -15.58 5.56 -6.40
C VAL A 28 -16.15 6.55 -7.42
N GLY A 29 -17.28 6.24 -8.00
CA GLY A 29 -17.96 7.08 -8.99
C GLY A 29 -17.40 6.92 -10.40
N GLY A 30 -17.97 7.67 -11.32
CA GLY A 30 -17.56 7.77 -12.73
C GLY A 30 -17.77 6.48 -13.52
N SER A 31 -18.73 6.48 -14.45
CA SER A 31 -18.73 5.49 -15.54
C SER A 31 -17.93 6.03 -16.72
N GLN A 32 -17.38 5.13 -17.55
CA GLN A 32 -16.68 5.53 -18.78
C GLN A 32 -17.55 6.43 -19.66
N ALA A 33 -18.83 6.07 -19.83
CA ALA A 33 -19.77 6.86 -20.61
C ALA A 33 -20.01 8.28 -20.05
N ALA A 34 -20.07 8.40 -18.72
CA ALA A 34 -20.25 9.69 -18.07
C ALA A 34 -19.01 10.57 -18.15
N LEU A 35 -17.82 9.99 -18.07
CA LEU A 35 -16.55 10.70 -18.07
C LEU A 35 -16.07 11.05 -19.49
N SER A 36 -16.43 10.27 -20.50
CA SER A 36 -15.98 10.48 -21.90
C SER A 36 -16.44 11.79 -22.54
N ARG A 37 -17.40 12.49 -21.95
CA ARG A 37 -17.86 13.82 -22.41
C ARG A 37 -16.93 14.98 -22.02
N TYR A 38 -16.08 14.79 -21.03
CA TYR A 38 -15.16 15.80 -20.55
C TYR A 38 -13.85 15.74 -21.35
N ARG A 39 -13.27 16.89 -21.67
CA ARG A 39 -12.06 17.00 -22.48
C ARG A 39 -10.97 17.82 -21.79
N THR A 40 -11.35 18.70 -20.88
CA THR A 40 -10.43 19.65 -20.27
C THR A 40 -10.55 19.69 -18.77
N PHE A 41 -9.44 19.97 -18.11
CA PHE A 41 -9.40 20.10 -16.65
C PHE A 41 -8.53 21.27 -16.20
N ALA A 42 -8.72 21.72 -14.97
CA ALA A 42 -7.82 22.62 -14.26
C ALA A 42 -7.67 22.18 -12.80
N TRP A 43 -6.51 22.46 -12.25
CA TRP A 43 -6.27 22.25 -10.81
C TRP A 43 -6.96 23.32 -9.98
N LEU A 44 -7.60 22.92 -8.89
CA LEU A 44 -7.99 23.83 -7.83
C LEU A 44 -6.77 24.14 -6.96
N PRO A 45 -6.70 25.36 -6.37
CA PRO A 45 -5.69 25.66 -5.37
C PRO A 45 -5.74 24.61 -4.24
N PRO A 46 -4.57 24.20 -3.70
CA PRO A 46 -4.53 23.29 -2.60
C PRO A 46 -5.24 23.91 -1.38
N LEU A 47 -5.96 23.08 -0.65
CA LEU A 47 -6.55 23.50 0.63
C LEU A 47 -5.41 23.88 1.57
N LYS A 48 -5.54 25.01 2.27
CA LYS A 48 -4.59 25.39 3.32
C LYS A 48 -4.67 24.36 4.45
N GLN A 49 -3.76 23.41 4.43
CA GLN A 49 -3.63 22.43 5.51
C GLN A 49 -2.55 22.91 6.49
N THR A 50 -2.93 23.15 7.73
CA THR A 50 -2.03 23.49 8.82
C THR A 50 -1.36 22.28 9.45
N ARG A 51 -1.79 21.07 9.09
CA ARG A 51 -1.27 19.81 9.64
C ARG A 51 -0.44 19.06 8.60
N ASN A 52 0.57 18.33 9.06
CA ASN A 52 1.39 17.42 8.25
C ASN A 52 2.24 18.11 7.16
N THR A 53 2.83 19.27 7.44
CA THR A 53 3.67 20.03 6.49
C THR A 53 4.85 19.23 5.92
N ALA A 54 5.35 18.23 6.65
CA ALA A 54 6.41 17.36 6.17
C ALA A 54 6.00 16.49 4.96
N TYR A 55 4.71 16.18 4.83
CA TYR A 55 4.14 15.36 3.74
C TYR A 55 3.40 16.21 2.70
N ASN A 56 3.04 17.46 3.03
CA ASN A 56 2.28 18.35 2.16
C ASN A 56 2.97 19.73 2.11
N ASN A 57 4.09 19.79 1.43
CA ASN A 57 4.86 20.99 1.16
C ASN A 57 4.80 21.36 -0.33
N GLU A 58 5.41 22.46 -0.76
CA GLU A 58 5.40 22.92 -2.15
C GLU A 58 5.96 21.87 -3.12
N ILE A 59 7.02 21.14 -2.73
CA ILE A 59 7.60 20.08 -3.54
C ILE A 59 6.60 18.94 -3.75
N ALA A 60 5.91 18.52 -2.68
CA ALA A 60 4.87 17.49 -2.75
C ALA A 60 3.70 17.95 -3.65
N GLN A 61 3.27 19.21 -3.52
CA GLN A 61 2.20 19.78 -4.33
C GLN A 61 2.58 19.81 -5.82
N GLN A 62 3.78 20.27 -6.13
CA GLN A 62 4.31 20.27 -7.49
C GLN A 62 4.36 18.86 -8.07
N SER A 63 4.92 17.88 -7.33
CA SER A 63 4.99 16.48 -7.75
C SER A 63 3.62 15.87 -8.03
N ILE A 64 2.62 16.16 -7.20
CA ILE A 64 1.25 15.69 -7.41
C ILE A 64 0.65 16.30 -8.67
N GLN A 65 0.81 17.61 -8.88
CA GLN A 65 0.23 18.30 -10.03
C GLN A 65 0.92 17.90 -11.34
N GLU A 66 2.24 17.79 -11.37
CA GLU A 66 3.00 17.33 -12.54
C GLU A 66 2.62 15.90 -12.93
N ALA A 67 2.70 14.97 -11.99
CA ALA A 67 2.35 13.59 -12.25
C ALA A 67 0.86 13.43 -12.60
N GLY A 68 -0.02 14.18 -11.91
CA GLY A 68 -1.45 14.18 -12.18
C GLY A 68 -1.78 14.72 -13.56
N THR A 69 -1.13 15.82 -13.99
CA THR A 69 -1.31 16.40 -15.32
C THR A 69 -0.91 15.39 -16.40
N ALA A 70 0.29 14.83 -16.32
CA ALA A 70 0.77 13.84 -17.28
C ALA A 70 -0.19 12.64 -17.39
N ASN A 71 -0.58 12.06 -16.25
CA ASN A 71 -1.46 10.89 -16.24
C ASN A 71 -2.90 11.20 -16.70
N LEU A 72 -3.44 12.40 -16.45
CA LEU A 72 -4.75 12.80 -16.95
C LEU A 72 -4.70 13.09 -18.46
N GLU A 73 -3.61 13.64 -18.96
CA GLU A 73 -3.39 13.86 -20.40
C GLU A 73 -3.27 12.53 -21.14
N ASP A 74 -2.60 11.54 -20.59
CA ASP A 74 -2.56 10.16 -21.11
C ASP A 74 -3.96 9.53 -21.19
N ARG A 75 -4.91 10.00 -20.39
CA ARG A 75 -6.33 9.59 -20.41
C ARG A 75 -7.19 10.46 -21.33
N GLY A 76 -6.59 11.36 -22.13
CA GLY A 76 -7.28 12.18 -23.12
C GLY A 76 -7.88 13.49 -22.60
N LEU A 77 -7.59 13.86 -21.36
CA LEU A 77 -7.93 15.16 -20.82
C LEU A 77 -6.79 16.15 -21.14
N ARG A 78 -7.12 17.44 -21.27
CA ARG A 78 -6.14 18.49 -21.52
C ARG A 78 -6.18 19.55 -20.43
N LEU A 79 -5.03 19.99 -19.96
CA LEU A 79 -4.95 21.09 -19.01
C LEU A 79 -5.42 22.40 -19.66
N LYS A 80 -6.36 23.10 -19.03
CA LYS A 80 -6.93 24.34 -19.55
C LYS A 80 -7.29 25.28 -18.40
N GLY A 81 -6.59 26.41 -18.28
CA GLY A 81 -6.76 27.34 -17.16
C GLY A 81 -8.08 28.11 -17.16
N ARG A 82 -8.69 28.39 -18.34
CA ARG A 82 -9.95 29.13 -18.45
C ARG A 82 -11.09 28.23 -18.92
N ASN A 83 -12.21 28.24 -18.18
CA ASN A 83 -13.41 27.46 -18.51
C ASN A 83 -13.12 25.98 -18.82
N PRO A 84 -12.44 25.23 -17.91
CA PRO A 84 -12.27 23.79 -18.06
C PRO A 84 -13.62 23.09 -17.90
N ASP A 85 -13.69 21.82 -18.31
CA ASP A 85 -14.86 20.98 -18.07
C ASP A 85 -14.86 20.44 -16.63
N LEU A 86 -13.66 20.05 -16.16
CA LEU A 86 -13.42 19.48 -14.86
C LEU A 86 -12.54 20.36 -14.00
N LEU A 87 -12.77 20.34 -12.71
CA LEU A 87 -11.86 20.82 -11.68
C LEU A 87 -11.26 19.63 -10.96
N VAL A 88 -9.94 19.64 -10.80
CA VAL A 88 -9.20 18.59 -10.10
C VAL A 88 -8.78 19.12 -8.73
N ARG A 89 -9.12 18.40 -7.70
CA ARG A 89 -8.69 18.66 -6.32
C ARG A 89 -7.94 17.46 -5.78
N TYR A 90 -6.93 17.70 -4.99
CA TYR A 90 -6.28 16.65 -4.23
C TYR A 90 -6.21 17.01 -2.74
N GLU A 91 -6.09 16.01 -1.92
CA GLU A 91 -5.93 16.13 -0.47
C GLU A 91 -4.97 15.05 0.04
N VAL A 92 -4.02 15.45 0.89
CA VAL A 92 -3.07 14.54 1.55
C VAL A 92 -3.43 14.49 3.02
N MET A 93 -3.69 13.30 3.52
CA MET A 93 -3.95 13.02 4.94
C MET A 93 -2.90 12.05 5.47
N VAL A 94 -2.47 12.27 6.71
CA VAL A 94 -1.56 11.33 7.40
C VAL A 94 -2.08 11.15 8.82
N ASP A 95 -2.39 9.91 9.15
CA ASP A 95 -2.94 9.51 10.44
C ASP A 95 -1.97 8.58 11.17
N ASN A 96 -1.92 8.71 12.48
CA ASN A 96 -1.24 7.74 13.33
C ASN A 96 -2.17 6.55 13.57
N LYS A 97 -1.67 5.37 13.30
CA LYS A 97 -2.38 4.09 13.48
C LYS A 97 -1.56 3.18 14.38
N GLU A 98 -2.21 2.18 14.93
CA GLU A 98 -1.55 1.11 15.68
C GLU A 98 -1.91 -0.23 15.05
N ARG A 99 -0.89 -1.06 14.88
CA ARG A 99 -1.06 -2.46 14.49
C ARG A 99 -0.93 -3.32 15.73
N VAL A 100 -1.94 -4.11 16.00
CA VAL A 100 -1.97 -5.01 17.16
C VAL A 100 -1.54 -6.39 16.70
N TYR A 101 -0.46 -6.90 17.28
CA TYR A 101 -0.01 -8.26 17.10
C TYR A 101 -0.38 -9.05 18.36
N ASP A 102 -1.16 -10.10 18.18
CA ASP A 102 -1.58 -11.01 19.23
C ASP A 102 -0.85 -12.33 19.02
N GLN A 103 0.17 -12.59 19.85
CA GLN A 103 1.02 -13.75 19.75
C GLN A 103 0.79 -14.69 20.93
N PRO A 104 0.49 -15.97 20.67
CA PRO A 104 0.35 -16.93 21.74
C PRO A 104 1.71 -17.19 22.42
N VAL A 105 1.75 -17.05 23.72
CA VAL A 105 2.93 -17.32 24.54
C VAL A 105 2.85 -18.73 25.12
N TYR A 106 3.91 -19.49 24.91
CA TYR A 106 4.07 -20.83 25.45
C TYR A 106 5.20 -20.86 26.46
N ASN A 107 4.90 -21.37 27.66
CA ASN A 107 5.93 -21.69 28.63
C ASN A 107 6.24 -23.19 28.54
N TYR A 108 7.51 -23.54 28.65
CA TYR A 108 7.92 -24.94 28.65
C TYR A 108 7.99 -25.44 30.06
N VAL A 109 7.17 -26.42 30.36
CA VAL A 109 7.12 -27.06 31.68
C VAL A 109 7.52 -28.53 31.59
N GLY A 110 8.02 -29.07 32.71
CA GLY A 110 8.57 -30.41 32.76
C GLY A 110 9.97 -30.44 32.13
N GLY A 111 10.41 -31.60 31.84
CA GLY A 111 11.78 -31.86 31.36
C GLY A 111 12.74 -32.17 32.49
N GLY A 112 13.61 -33.08 32.22
CA GLY A 112 14.63 -33.54 33.19
C GLY A 112 14.72 -35.04 33.32
N TYR A 113 15.67 -35.45 34.17
CA TYR A 113 15.90 -36.82 34.49
C TYR A 113 15.19 -37.14 35.81
N TYR A 114 14.24 -38.05 35.75
CA TYR A 114 13.48 -38.49 36.92
C TYR A 114 13.91 -39.89 37.33
N PRO A 115 14.26 -40.13 38.62
CA PRO A 115 14.57 -41.45 39.11
C PRO A 115 13.30 -42.30 39.09
N ARG A 116 13.39 -43.48 38.51
CA ARG A 116 12.34 -44.50 38.56
C ARG A 116 12.89 -45.75 39.15
N PHE A 117 12.07 -46.40 40.03
CA PHE A 117 12.37 -47.71 40.58
C PHE A 117 11.61 -48.75 39.79
N GLY A 118 12.32 -49.70 39.24
CA GLY A 118 11.71 -50.76 38.46
C GLY A 118 12.54 -52.01 38.40
N GLY A 119 11.90 -53.12 38.05
CA GLY A 119 12.57 -54.42 37.84
C GLY A 119 12.98 -54.51 36.34
N TYR A 120 14.25 -54.85 36.10
CA TYR A 120 14.74 -55.30 34.83
C TYR A 120 15.19 -56.75 34.93
N ARG A 121 15.24 -57.47 33.81
CA ARG A 121 15.52 -58.91 33.74
C ARG A 121 16.73 -59.27 34.60
N GLY A 122 16.48 -59.70 35.86
CA GLY A 122 17.53 -60.12 36.80
C GLY A 122 17.76 -59.27 38.04
N GLY A 123 17.01 -58.19 38.29
CA GLY A 123 17.16 -57.36 39.48
C GLY A 123 16.22 -56.16 39.54
N ARG A 124 16.10 -55.59 40.76
CA ARG A 124 15.42 -54.30 40.99
C ARG A 124 16.47 -53.18 41.15
N GLY A 125 16.27 -52.07 40.50
CA GLY A 125 17.19 -50.96 40.56
C GLY A 125 16.56 -49.62 40.23
N TYR A 126 17.28 -48.54 40.51
CA TYR A 126 16.92 -47.19 40.09
C TYR A 126 17.48 -46.95 38.69
N PHE A 127 16.64 -46.41 37.83
CA PHE A 127 17.06 -45.88 36.53
C PHE A 127 16.51 -44.45 36.34
N TYR A 128 17.19 -43.63 35.54
CA TYR A 128 16.75 -42.31 35.25
C TYR A 128 16.02 -42.30 33.89
N SER A 129 14.80 -41.78 33.91
CA SER A 129 13.99 -41.58 32.71
C SER A 129 14.05 -40.08 32.34
N TYR A 130 14.39 -39.79 31.14
CA TYR A 130 14.33 -38.41 30.61
C TYR A 130 12.90 -38.14 30.17
N SER A 131 12.36 -36.97 30.61
CA SER A 131 11.11 -36.42 30.11
C SER A 131 11.45 -35.15 29.34
N ALA A 132 11.02 -35.03 28.08
CA ALA A 132 11.16 -33.82 27.32
C ALA A 132 10.24 -32.72 27.86
N PRO A 133 10.66 -31.46 27.87
CA PRO A 133 9.76 -30.37 28.22
C PRO A 133 8.65 -30.27 27.18
N PHE A 134 7.46 -29.92 27.60
CA PHE A 134 6.32 -29.69 26.69
C PHE A 134 5.80 -28.27 26.84
N PRO A 135 5.35 -27.65 25.74
CA PRO A 135 4.81 -26.30 25.75
C PRO A 135 3.42 -26.26 26.40
N VAL A 136 3.24 -25.35 27.33
CA VAL A 136 1.94 -25.04 27.93
C VAL A 136 1.59 -23.62 27.56
N TYR A 137 0.43 -23.42 26.96
CA TYR A 137 -0.09 -22.10 26.64
C TYR A 137 -0.34 -21.33 27.94
N VAL A 138 0.24 -20.13 28.05
CA VAL A 138 0.14 -19.27 29.24
C VAL A 138 -0.60 -17.97 29.00
N GLY A 139 -1.03 -17.72 27.78
CA GLY A 139 -1.76 -16.50 27.41
C GLY A 139 -1.26 -15.93 26.09
N ASN A 140 -1.74 -14.75 25.78
CA ASN A 140 -1.30 -13.99 24.60
C ASN A 140 -0.48 -12.79 25.04
N ASP A 141 0.57 -12.49 24.29
CA ASP A 141 1.27 -11.21 24.36
C ASP A 141 0.72 -10.29 23.28
N VAL A 142 0.30 -9.10 23.70
CA VAL A 142 -0.32 -8.10 22.81
C VAL A 142 0.67 -6.97 22.60
N GLU A 143 1.37 -7.02 21.47
CA GLU A 143 2.28 -5.96 21.04
C GLU A 143 1.54 -4.95 20.18
N ARG A 144 1.69 -3.65 20.49
CA ARG A 144 1.13 -2.53 19.72
C ARG A 144 2.26 -1.78 19.05
N VAL A 145 2.30 -1.86 17.72
CA VAL A 145 3.30 -1.18 16.91
C VAL A 145 2.67 0.03 16.25
N PRO A 146 3.07 1.28 16.63
CA PRO A 146 2.57 2.47 15.98
C PRO A 146 3.16 2.59 14.57
N TYR A 147 2.34 3.04 13.61
CA TYR A 147 2.75 3.37 12.25
C TYR A 147 1.98 4.58 11.74
N LYS A 148 2.46 5.20 10.65
CA LYS A 148 1.76 6.30 9.99
C LYS A 148 1.14 5.81 8.68
N GLU A 149 -0.14 6.08 8.52
CA GLU A 149 -0.89 5.80 7.29
C GLU A 149 -1.11 7.10 6.52
N GLY A 150 -0.60 7.13 5.28
CA GLY A 150 -0.82 8.23 4.35
C GLY A 150 -1.94 7.90 3.38
N THR A 151 -2.82 8.87 3.14
CA THR A 151 -3.87 8.78 2.13
C THR A 151 -3.76 9.99 1.20
N LEU A 152 -3.62 9.74 -0.11
CA LEU A 152 -3.76 10.74 -1.15
C LEU A 152 -5.11 10.54 -1.84
N VAL A 153 -5.95 11.57 -1.82
CA VAL A 153 -7.25 11.61 -2.51
C VAL A 153 -7.14 12.53 -3.73
N ILE A 154 -7.71 12.12 -4.85
CA ILE A 154 -7.87 12.93 -6.07
C ILE A 154 -9.33 12.93 -6.47
N ASP A 155 -9.94 14.11 -6.54
CA ASP A 155 -11.32 14.33 -6.94
C ASP A 155 -11.39 14.95 -8.33
N LEU A 156 -12.25 14.41 -9.20
CA LEU A 156 -12.72 15.08 -10.41
C LEU A 156 -14.09 15.67 -10.14
N ILE A 157 -14.19 16.99 -10.31
CA ILE A 157 -15.39 17.78 -10.00
C ILE A 157 -15.91 18.35 -11.30
N ASP A 158 -17.18 18.13 -11.61
CA ASP A 158 -17.85 18.82 -12.73
C ASP A 158 -17.94 20.32 -12.42
N ARG A 159 -17.33 21.17 -13.27
CA ARG A 159 -17.28 22.61 -13.04
C ARG A 159 -18.66 23.26 -13.01
N LYS A 160 -19.61 22.77 -13.83
CA LYS A 160 -20.96 23.37 -13.94
C LYS A 160 -21.82 23.06 -12.74
N THR A 161 -21.82 21.77 -12.35
CA THR A 161 -22.67 21.29 -11.24
C THR A 161 -22.00 21.37 -9.88
N ARG A 162 -20.68 21.53 -9.84
CA ARG A 162 -19.81 21.52 -8.65
C ARG A 162 -19.91 20.20 -7.86
N LYS A 163 -20.33 19.12 -8.50
CA LYS A 163 -20.43 17.79 -7.88
C LYS A 163 -19.15 17.01 -8.18
N VAL A 164 -18.67 16.28 -7.17
CA VAL A 164 -17.62 15.27 -7.37
C VAL A 164 -18.22 14.14 -8.20
N ILE A 165 -17.65 13.87 -9.35
CA ILE A 165 -18.11 12.85 -10.29
C ILE A 165 -17.26 11.60 -10.25
N TRP A 166 -16.01 11.71 -9.78
CA TRP A 166 -15.11 10.62 -9.54
C TRP A 166 -14.14 10.97 -8.41
N ARG A 167 -13.85 10.00 -7.58
CA ARG A 167 -12.84 10.08 -6.51
C ARG A 167 -11.96 8.85 -6.58
N GLY A 168 -10.64 9.08 -6.67
CA GLY A 168 -9.64 8.05 -6.52
C GLY A 168 -8.80 8.31 -5.28
N TYR A 169 -8.33 7.25 -4.63
CA TYR A 169 -7.46 7.38 -3.48
C TYR A 169 -6.45 6.24 -3.37
N GLY A 170 -5.28 6.58 -2.87
CA GLY A 170 -4.19 5.68 -2.59
C GLY A 170 -3.86 5.72 -1.11
N ILE A 171 -3.76 4.55 -0.48
CA ILE A 171 -3.48 4.39 0.94
C ILE A 171 -2.19 3.59 1.09
N GLY A 172 -1.32 4.01 1.99
CA GLY A 172 -0.08 3.28 2.28
C GLY A 172 0.61 3.74 3.55
N GLU A 173 1.56 2.94 4.01
CA GLU A 173 2.38 3.25 5.18
C GLU A 173 3.47 4.25 4.81
N VAL A 174 3.62 5.32 5.61
CA VAL A 174 4.46 6.49 5.30
C VAL A 174 5.34 6.89 6.48
N ASP A 175 6.20 6.00 6.93
CA ASP A 175 7.06 6.24 8.09
C ASP A 175 8.13 7.30 7.83
N ASN A 176 8.60 7.40 6.58
CA ASN A 176 9.60 8.37 6.16
C ASN A 176 8.98 9.44 5.25
N PRO A 177 8.86 10.71 5.70
CA PRO A 177 8.30 11.80 4.90
C PRO A 177 9.02 12.03 3.58
N ALA A 178 10.35 11.98 3.54
CA ALA A 178 11.12 12.21 2.32
C ALA A 178 10.87 11.12 1.28
N GLN A 179 10.76 9.87 1.71
CA GLN A 179 10.42 8.75 0.82
C GLN A 179 8.97 8.85 0.35
N ALA A 180 8.04 9.20 1.24
CA ALA A 180 6.63 9.39 0.88
C ALA A 180 6.46 10.45 -0.22
N VAL A 181 7.18 11.58 -0.12
CA VAL A 181 7.17 12.64 -1.16
C VAL A 181 7.76 12.14 -2.48
N LYS A 182 8.85 11.36 -2.46
CA LYS A 182 9.41 10.75 -3.68
C LYS A 182 8.47 9.75 -4.34
N ASP A 183 7.65 9.07 -3.57
CA ASP A 183 6.70 8.08 -4.08
C ASP A 183 5.43 8.71 -4.66
N LEU A 184 5.17 10.00 -4.43
CA LEU A 184 3.95 10.69 -4.90
C LEU A 184 3.64 10.49 -6.38
N PRO A 185 4.61 10.62 -7.33
CA PRO A 185 4.32 10.39 -8.75
C PRO A 185 3.75 8.98 -9.01
N LYS A 186 4.33 7.97 -8.38
CA LYS A 186 3.85 6.57 -8.48
C LYS A 186 2.47 6.39 -7.85
N VAL A 187 2.23 7.06 -6.72
CA VAL A 187 0.92 7.00 -6.04
C VAL A 187 -0.16 7.66 -6.90
N VAL A 188 0.13 8.84 -7.46
CA VAL A 188 -0.78 9.54 -8.38
C VAL A 188 -1.09 8.71 -9.62
N GLU A 189 -0.07 8.11 -10.24
CA GLU A 189 -0.24 7.19 -11.37
C GLU A 189 -1.16 6.01 -10.99
N GLY A 190 -0.91 5.36 -9.84
CA GLY A 190 -1.71 4.25 -9.35
C GLY A 190 -3.17 4.61 -9.12
N ILE A 191 -3.45 5.82 -8.61
CA ILE A 191 -4.79 6.36 -8.42
C ILE A 191 -5.45 6.58 -9.79
N ILE A 192 -4.79 7.32 -10.71
CA ILE A 192 -5.37 7.69 -12.01
C ILE A 192 -5.54 6.45 -12.92
N LYS A 193 -4.76 5.40 -12.74
CA LYS A 193 -5.00 4.10 -13.40
C LYS A 193 -6.39 3.51 -13.09
N LYS A 194 -7.01 3.87 -11.97
CA LYS A 194 -8.37 3.46 -11.60
C LYS A 194 -9.46 4.31 -12.28
N LEU A 195 -9.08 5.42 -12.94
CA LEU A 195 -10.03 6.24 -13.69
C LEU A 195 -10.56 5.44 -14.90
N PRO A 196 -11.89 5.29 -15.06
CA PRO A 196 -12.47 4.49 -16.14
C PRO A 196 -12.51 5.27 -17.47
N LEU A 197 -11.38 5.84 -17.85
CA LEU A 197 -11.11 6.41 -19.17
C LEU A 197 -10.00 5.58 -19.82
N ASN A 198 -10.17 5.25 -21.09
CA ASN A 198 -9.14 4.55 -21.84
C ASN A 198 -7.91 5.45 -22.00
N ALA A 199 -6.72 4.90 -21.77
CA ALA A 199 -5.50 5.58 -22.15
C ALA A 199 -5.52 5.82 -23.67
N MET A 200 -5.09 7.02 -24.09
CA MET A 200 -4.91 7.26 -25.50
C MET A 200 -3.83 6.33 -26.01
N LYS A 201 -4.21 5.49 -26.99
CA LYS A 201 -3.25 4.65 -27.69
C LYS A 201 -2.33 5.60 -28.47
N ASN A 202 -1.12 5.80 -27.97
CA ASN A 202 -0.10 6.54 -28.72
C ASN A 202 0.15 5.78 -30.02
N SER A 203 -0.49 6.19 -31.12
CA SER A 203 -0.06 5.81 -32.46
C SER A 203 1.20 6.63 -32.75
N ARG A 204 2.34 6.04 -32.47
CA ARG A 204 3.61 6.44 -33.07
C ARG A 204 3.76 5.68 -34.38
#